data_5752cadc6092be7d1f628e78322864a4
#
_entry.id   5752cadc6092be7d1f628e78322864a4
#
_cell.length_a   1.000
_cell.length_b   1.000
_cell.length_c   1.000
_cell.angle_alpha   90.00
_cell.angle_beta   90.00
_cell.angle_gamma   90.00
#
_symmetry.space_group_name_H-M   'P 1'
#
loop_
_entity.id
_entity.type
_entity.pdbx_description
1 polymer ?
#
loop_
_entity_poly.entity_id
_entity_poly.type
_entity_poly.pdbx_seq_one_letter_code
_entity_poly.pdbx_strand_id
1 'polypeptide(L)'
;SACATSGHCIGNSMELIQSGKQDIMFSGGSEELHWAMTAMFDAMTALSSKYNDTPEKASRAYDKTRDGFVIAGGGGVLVLEEYEHAKARGAKIYAEITGYGATSDGYDMVAPSGEGAVRCMNMALATMKNKKIDYLNTHGTSTPVGDITELKAIGETFGENVPKISSTK
;
A
#
# COMPACT_ATOMS: atom_id res chain seq x y z
N SER A 1 -8.33 9.40 -1.14
CA SER A 1 -8.17 8.11 -0.42
C SER A 1 -6.87 8.02 0.37
N ALA A 2 -6.33 9.20 0.76
CA ALA A 2 -5.17 9.32 1.64
C ALA A 2 -3.99 8.41 1.19
N CYS A 3 -3.47 7.56 2.06
CA CYS A 3 -2.32 6.69 1.77
C CYS A 3 -2.56 5.68 0.64
N ALA A 4 -3.81 5.42 0.24
CA ALA A 4 -4.15 4.50 -0.85
C ALA A 4 -4.23 5.17 -2.23
N THR A 5 -4.15 6.50 -2.33
CA THR A 5 -4.44 7.23 -3.57
C THR A 5 -3.50 6.84 -4.72
N SER A 6 -2.20 6.71 -4.47
CA SER A 6 -1.26 6.28 -5.51
C SER A 6 -1.54 4.85 -6.00
N GLY A 7 -1.94 3.95 -5.10
CA GLY A 7 -2.40 2.61 -5.46
C GLY A 7 -3.63 2.65 -6.37
N HIS A 8 -4.60 3.53 -6.07
CA HIS A 8 -5.78 3.76 -6.94
C HIS A 8 -5.38 4.31 -8.31
N CYS A 9 -4.47 5.29 -8.37
CA CYS A 9 -3.98 5.82 -9.64
C CYS A 9 -3.35 4.71 -10.50
N ILE A 10 -2.50 3.86 -9.91
CA ILE A 10 -1.86 2.75 -10.60
C ILE A 10 -2.89 1.72 -11.08
N GLY A 11 -3.82 1.30 -10.21
CA GLY A 11 -4.84 0.33 -10.56
C GLY A 11 -5.80 0.82 -11.63
N ASN A 12 -6.30 2.05 -11.52
CA ASN A 12 -7.17 2.64 -12.54
C ASN A 12 -6.45 2.79 -13.89
N SER A 13 -5.16 3.12 -13.88
CA SER A 13 -4.36 3.19 -15.10
C SER A 13 -4.17 1.82 -15.75
N MET A 14 -3.94 0.78 -14.94
CA MET A 14 -3.91 -0.60 -15.42
C MET A 14 -5.23 -0.98 -16.11
N GLU A 15 -6.37 -0.67 -15.50
CA GLU A 15 -7.70 -0.95 -16.07
C GLU A 15 -7.95 -0.19 -17.38
N LEU A 16 -7.49 1.06 -17.49
CA LEU A 16 -7.57 1.83 -18.75
C LEU A 16 -6.73 1.23 -19.87
N ILE A 17 -5.53 0.75 -19.55
CA ILE A 17 -4.67 0.05 -20.53
C ILE A 17 -5.30 -1.30 -20.91
N GLN A 18 -5.75 -2.10 -19.95
CA GLN A 18 -6.42 -3.38 -20.21
C GLN A 18 -7.68 -3.25 -21.07
N SER A 19 -8.41 -2.13 -20.93
CA SER A 19 -9.59 -1.84 -21.75
C SER A 19 -9.27 -1.24 -23.12
N GLY A 20 -7.99 -1.11 -23.48
CA GLY A 20 -7.53 -0.56 -24.76
C GLY A 20 -7.77 0.94 -24.95
N LYS A 21 -8.00 1.68 -23.87
CA LYS A 21 -8.21 3.14 -23.93
C LYS A 21 -6.91 3.93 -23.92
N GLN A 22 -5.84 3.35 -23.42
CA GLN A 22 -4.51 3.94 -23.37
C GLN A 22 -3.46 2.86 -23.60
N ASP A 23 -2.35 3.20 -24.23
CA ASP A 23 -1.20 2.31 -24.42
C ASP A 23 -0.13 2.55 -23.35
N ILE A 24 0.03 3.81 -22.90
CA ILE A 24 1.02 4.22 -21.89
C ILE A 24 0.36 5.18 -20.90
N MET A 25 0.63 4.98 -19.60
CA MET A 25 0.19 5.89 -18.55
C MET A 25 1.30 6.12 -17.51
N PHE A 26 1.43 7.35 -17.06
CA PHE A 26 2.28 7.73 -15.94
C PHE A 26 1.41 7.79 -14.69
N SER A 27 1.72 6.94 -13.70
CA SER A 27 0.88 6.76 -12.52
C SER A 27 1.69 6.64 -11.25
N GLY A 28 1.24 7.29 -10.20
CA GLY A 28 1.94 7.27 -8.93
C GLY A 28 1.32 8.24 -7.94
N GLY A 29 2.15 8.78 -7.07
CA GLY A 29 1.73 9.76 -6.09
C GLY A 29 2.88 10.55 -5.52
N SER A 30 2.54 11.61 -4.85
CA SER A 30 3.47 12.46 -4.11
C SER A 30 2.85 12.93 -2.81
N GLU A 31 3.68 13.18 -1.83
CA GLU A 31 3.27 13.74 -0.54
C GLU A 31 4.27 14.80 -0.10
N GLU A 32 3.74 15.86 0.48
CA GLU A 32 4.53 16.95 1.05
C GLU A 32 4.66 16.78 2.57
N LEU A 33 5.85 17.05 3.09
CA LEU A 33 6.04 17.19 4.53
C LEU A 33 5.61 18.59 4.97
N HIS A 34 4.42 18.69 5.56
CA HIS A 34 3.84 19.95 6.00
C HIS A 34 3.29 19.85 7.42
N TRP A 35 3.42 20.93 8.20
CA TRP A 35 2.98 20.97 9.59
C TRP A 35 1.49 20.66 9.76
N ALA A 36 0.64 21.05 8.81
CA ALA A 36 -0.80 20.79 8.88
C ALA A 36 -1.12 19.29 8.80
N MET A 37 -0.37 18.52 7.99
CA MET A 37 -0.49 17.06 7.95
C MET A 37 -0.09 16.46 9.30
N THR A 38 1.00 16.92 9.87
CA THR A 38 1.45 16.50 11.20
C THR A 38 0.37 16.78 12.25
N ALA A 39 -0.18 17.99 12.27
CA ALA A 39 -1.22 18.37 13.23
C ALA A 39 -2.50 17.51 13.10
N MET A 40 -2.93 17.18 11.89
CA MET A 40 -4.08 16.30 11.66
C MET A 40 -3.87 14.90 12.24
N PHE A 41 -2.73 14.28 11.94
CA PHE A 41 -2.45 12.93 12.41
C PHE A 41 -2.09 12.89 13.90
N ASP A 42 -1.49 13.94 14.44
CA ASP A 42 -1.27 14.08 15.88
C ASP A 42 -2.60 14.18 16.64
N ALA A 43 -3.55 14.96 16.11
CA ALA A 43 -4.89 15.06 16.67
C ALA A 43 -5.63 13.71 16.71
N MET A 44 -5.31 12.79 15.80
CA MET A 44 -5.82 11.41 15.80
C MET A 44 -5.00 10.46 16.69
N THR A 45 -3.98 10.96 17.40
CA THR A 45 -3.06 10.14 18.21
C THR A 45 -2.35 9.03 17.42
N ALA A 46 -2.13 9.26 16.12
CA ALA A 46 -1.57 8.26 15.23
C ALA A 46 -0.04 8.35 15.08
N LEU A 47 0.58 9.46 15.54
CA LEU A 47 2.01 9.70 15.39
C LEU A 47 2.83 9.12 16.55
N SER A 48 4.05 8.69 16.24
CA SER A 48 5.07 8.36 17.22
C SER A 48 5.47 9.60 18.02
N SER A 49 5.50 9.51 19.33
CA SER A 49 5.88 10.59 20.23
C SER A 49 6.94 10.20 21.27
N LYS A 50 7.14 8.90 21.49
CA LYS A 50 8.10 8.40 22.51
C LYS A 50 9.55 8.43 22.04
N TYR A 51 9.78 8.65 20.75
CA TYR A 51 11.10 8.57 20.13
C TYR A 51 11.62 9.92 19.64
N ASN A 52 11.10 11.06 20.15
CA ASN A 52 11.52 12.38 19.72
C ASN A 52 13.02 12.64 19.98
N ASP A 53 13.59 12.03 21.02
CA ASP A 53 15.03 12.10 21.33
C ASP A 53 15.88 11.10 20.52
N THR A 54 15.26 10.15 19.83
CA THR A 54 15.90 9.13 19.00
C THR A 54 15.09 8.88 17.73
N PRO A 55 14.92 9.91 16.87
CA PRO A 55 13.97 9.88 15.74
C PRO A 55 14.31 8.77 14.73
N GLU A 56 15.54 8.39 14.59
CA GLU A 56 15.99 7.28 13.72
C GLU A 56 15.44 5.90 14.16
N LYS A 57 14.85 5.82 15.35
CA LYS A 57 14.23 4.60 15.90
C LYS A 57 12.71 4.67 15.96
N ALA A 58 12.09 5.77 15.51
CA ALA A 58 10.67 6.01 15.69
C ALA A 58 9.82 5.15 14.74
N SER A 59 10.17 5.06 13.46
CA SER A 59 9.47 4.20 12.50
C SER A 59 9.91 2.75 12.69
N ARG A 60 8.99 1.90 13.21
CA ARG A 60 9.29 0.52 13.63
C ARG A 60 8.08 -0.39 13.48
N ALA A 61 7.56 -0.50 12.27
CA ALA A 61 6.41 -1.37 11.98
C ALA A 61 6.60 -2.78 12.57
N TYR A 62 5.53 -3.30 13.18
CA TYR A 62 5.46 -4.62 13.83
C TYR A 62 6.30 -4.80 15.10
N ASP A 63 7.13 -3.83 15.48
CA ASP A 63 7.87 -3.89 16.73
C ASP A 63 6.95 -3.78 17.94
N LYS A 64 7.29 -4.51 19.02
CA LYS A 64 6.52 -4.52 20.25
C LYS A 64 6.39 -3.13 20.91
N THR A 65 7.39 -2.28 20.71
CA THR A 65 7.49 -0.95 21.34
C THR A 65 7.04 0.18 20.41
N ARG A 66 6.49 -0.13 19.20
CA ARG A 66 5.97 0.88 18.28
C ARG A 66 4.86 1.70 18.93
N ASP A 67 4.76 2.95 18.57
CA ASP A 67 3.79 3.88 19.20
C ASP A 67 3.10 4.83 18.22
N GLY A 68 3.28 4.64 16.92
CA GLY A 68 2.70 5.45 15.87
C GLY A 68 3.59 5.57 14.65
N PHE A 69 3.13 6.25 13.62
CA PHE A 69 3.93 6.46 12.43
C PHE A 69 4.68 7.79 12.43
N VAL A 70 5.60 7.95 11.50
CA VAL A 70 6.40 9.15 11.31
C VAL A 70 5.99 9.80 9.99
N ILE A 71 5.63 11.08 10.03
CA ILE A 71 5.32 11.86 8.84
C ILE A 71 6.57 12.00 7.97
N ALA A 72 6.40 11.77 6.68
CA ALA A 72 7.44 11.96 5.68
C ALA A 72 6.84 12.51 4.37
N GLY A 73 7.70 12.96 3.49
CA GLY A 73 7.35 13.38 2.14
C GLY A 73 8.10 12.56 1.09
N GLY A 74 7.65 12.65 -0.14
CA GLY A 74 8.28 11.97 -1.26
C GLY A 74 7.38 11.92 -2.48
N GLY A 75 7.90 11.36 -3.57
CA GLY A 75 7.14 11.14 -4.79
C GLY A 75 7.68 9.96 -5.58
N GLY A 76 6.79 9.27 -6.27
CA GLY A 76 7.14 8.17 -7.15
C GLY A 76 6.14 8.04 -8.29
N VAL A 77 6.64 7.76 -9.48
CA VAL A 77 5.83 7.57 -10.69
C VAL A 77 6.28 6.29 -11.39
N LEU A 78 5.32 5.47 -11.73
CA LEU A 78 5.50 4.31 -12.60
C LEU A 78 5.08 4.67 -14.03
N VAL A 79 5.79 4.15 -15.00
CA VAL A 79 5.37 4.12 -16.40
C VAL A 79 4.71 2.77 -16.63
N LEU A 80 3.39 2.78 -16.78
CA LEU A 80 2.61 1.61 -17.15
C LEU A 80 2.44 1.58 -18.65
N GLU A 81 2.59 0.41 -19.24
CA GLU A 81 2.53 0.25 -20.70
C GLU A 81 1.92 -1.09 -21.05
N GLU A 82 1.13 -1.12 -22.13
CA GLU A 82 0.61 -2.36 -22.68
C GLU A 82 1.76 -3.29 -23.07
N TYR A 83 1.63 -4.57 -22.75
CA TYR A 83 2.74 -5.53 -22.84
C TYR A 83 3.30 -5.70 -24.26
N GLU A 84 2.45 -5.89 -25.26
CA GLU A 84 2.91 -6.08 -26.64
C GLU A 84 3.44 -4.76 -27.25
N HIS A 85 2.86 -3.63 -26.86
CA HIS A 85 3.38 -2.30 -27.22
C HIS A 85 4.81 -2.11 -26.68
N ALA A 86 5.05 -2.43 -25.40
CA ALA A 86 6.37 -2.37 -24.80
C ALA A 86 7.39 -3.27 -25.50
N LYS A 87 7.00 -4.51 -25.83
CA LYS A 87 7.84 -5.46 -26.55
C LYS A 87 8.17 -4.99 -27.97
N ALA A 88 7.18 -4.45 -28.69
CA ALA A 88 7.36 -4.01 -30.08
C ALA A 88 8.43 -2.90 -30.21
N ARG A 89 8.54 -2.03 -29.20
CA ARG A 89 9.57 -0.97 -29.19
C ARG A 89 10.88 -1.37 -28.46
N GLY A 90 10.99 -2.62 -28.00
CA GLY A 90 12.16 -3.11 -27.29
C GLY A 90 12.36 -2.51 -25.89
N ALA A 91 11.27 -2.13 -25.21
CA ALA A 91 11.34 -1.57 -23.88
C ALA A 91 11.86 -2.58 -22.85
N LYS A 92 12.61 -2.09 -21.86
CA LYS A 92 12.95 -2.89 -20.69
C LYS A 92 11.72 -3.03 -19.81
N ILE A 93 11.19 -4.22 -19.68
CA ILE A 93 10.08 -4.55 -18.77
C ILE A 93 10.67 -4.98 -17.43
N TYR A 94 10.30 -4.30 -16.36
CA TYR A 94 10.75 -4.61 -14.99
C TYR A 94 9.85 -5.62 -14.30
N ALA A 95 8.54 -5.51 -14.50
CA ALA A 95 7.54 -6.37 -13.92
C ALA A 95 6.23 -6.27 -14.69
N GLU A 96 5.31 -7.16 -14.43
CA GLU A 96 3.95 -7.16 -14.94
C GLU A 96 2.98 -6.98 -13.77
N ILE A 97 2.01 -6.05 -13.89
CA ILE A 97 0.93 -5.88 -12.93
C ILE A 97 -0.18 -6.86 -13.32
N THR A 98 -0.41 -7.84 -12.47
CA THR A 98 -1.33 -8.95 -12.75
C THR A 98 -2.63 -8.90 -11.97
N GLY A 99 -2.74 -8.01 -10.97
CA GLY A 99 -3.94 -7.88 -10.17
C GLY A 99 -4.02 -6.53 -9.47
N TYR A 100 -5.25 -6.12 -9.23
CA TYR A 100 -5.58 -4.89 -8.49
C TYR A 100 -6.83 -5.13 -7.65
N GLY A 101 -6.87 -4.51 -6.48
CA GLY A 101 -8.04 -4.50 -5.62
C GLY A 101 -8.12 -3.19 -4.84
N ALA A 102 -9.34 -2.67 -4.72
CA ALA A 102 -9.62 -1.49 -3.90
C ALA A 102 -10.99 -1.67 -3.25
N THR A 103 -11.07 -1.38 -1.97
CA THR A 103 -12.29 -1.51 -1.18
C THR A 103 -12.45 -0.32 -0.24
N SER A 104 -13.69 -0.04 0.13
CA SER A 104 -14.00 0.85 1.25
C SER A 104 -14.35 -0.02 2.45
N ASP A 105 -13.63 0.15 3.56
CA ASP A 105 -13.90 -0.58 4.79
C ASP A 105 -15.25 -0.14 5.41
N GLY A 106 -15.47 1.17 5.52
CA GLY A 106 -16.72 1.74 6.00
C GLY A 106 -17.03 1.50 7.48
N TYR A 107 -16.13 0.88 8.22
CA TYR A 107 -16.32 0.56 9.63
C TYR A 107 -16.16 1.79 10.52
N ASP A 108 -15.07 2.52 10.33
CA ASP A 108 -14.71 3.71 11.09
C ASP A 108 -13.93 4.69 10.20
N MET A 109 -13.87 5.96 10.57
CA MET A 109 -13.15 6.98 9.81
C MET A 109 -11.65 6.70 9.73
N VAL A 110 -11.04 6.17 10.81
CA VAL A 110 -9.59 5.99 10.95
C VAL A 110 -9.17 4.59 11.38
N ALA A 111 -10.00 3.87 12.14
CA ALA A 111 -9.68 2.53 12.64
C ALA A 111 -10.10 1.45 11.63
N PRO A 112 -9.15 0.66 11.09
CA PRO A 112 -9.48 -0.39 10.13
C PRO A 112 -10.16 -1.58 10.83
N SER A 113 -11.19 -2.17 10.21
CA SER A 113 -11.80 -3.42 10.67
C SER A 113 -10.96 -4.66 10.31
N GLY A 114 -10.18 -4.58 9.26
CA GLY A 114 -9.47 -5.69 8.63
C GLY A 114 -10.26 -6.35 7.49
N GLU A 115 -11.58 -6.31 7.51
CA GLU A 115 -12.44 -6.92 6.50
C GLU A 115 -12.20 -6.31 5.11
N GLY A 116 -12.10 -4.97 5.04
CA GLY A 116 -11.77 -4.27 3.80
C GLY A 116 -10.43 -4.69 3.21
N ALA A 117 -9.42 -4.93 4.04
CA ALA A 117 -8.11 -5.42 3.60
C ALA A 117 -8.18 -6.85 3.06
N VAL A 118 -8.93 -7.75 3.70
CA VAL A 118 -9.16 -9.12 3.21
C VAL A 118 -9.83 -9.10 1.84
N ARG A 119 -10.90 -8.32 1.66
CA ARG A 119 -11.57 -8.17 0.36
C ARG A 119 -10.63 -7.60 -0.71
N CYS A 120 -9.88 -6.58 -0.37
CA CYS A 120 -8.91 -5.93 -1.27
C CYS A 120 -7.86 -6.93 -1.78
N MET A 121 -7.23 -7.69 -0.88
CA MET A 121 -6.27 -8.72 -1.24
C MET A 121 -6.90 -9.82 -2.11
N ASN A 122 -8.09 -10.30 -1.75
CA ASN A 122 -8.81 -11.29 -2.54
C ASN A 122 -9.16 -10.80 -3.95
N MET A 123 -9.54 -9.52 -4.10
CA MET A 123 -9.78 -8.93 -5.43
C MET A 123 -8.50 -8.95 -6.28
N ALA A 124 -7.37 -8.52 -5.71
CA ALA A 124 -6.09 -8.54 -6.43
C ALA A 124 -5.65 -9.97 -6.81
N LEU A 125 -5.88 -10.94 -5.93
CA LEU A 125 -5.56 -12.35 -6.18
C LEU A 125 -6.50 -13.01 -7.22
N ALA A 126 -7.71 -12.49 -7.40
CA ALA A 126 -8.72 -13.11 -8.27
C ALA A 126 -8.29 -13.18 -9.74
N THR A 127 -7.50 -12.21 -10.19
CA THR A 127 -7.01 -12.12 -11.58
C THR A 127 -5.69 -12.85 -11.82
N MET A 128 -5.04 -13.33 -10.76
CA MET A 128 -3.76 -14.03 -10.87
C MET A 128 -3.96 -15.50 -11.26
N LYS A 129 -3.20 -15.97 -12.24
CA LYS A 129 -3.15 -17.40 -12.64
C LYS A 129 -2.52 -18.27 -11.55
N ASN A 130 -1.44 -17.79 -10.94
CA ASN A 130 -0.78 -18.43 -9.80
C ASN A 130 -0.96 -17.53 -8.57
N LYS A 131 -1.66 -18.04 -7.57
CA LYS A 131 -1.97 -17.29 -6.33
C LYS A 131 -0.87 -17.35 -5.27
N LYS A 132 0.29 -17.92 -5.60
CA LYS A 132 1.42 -17.94 -4.69
C LYS A 132 2.07 -16.55 -4.65
N ILE A 133 2.13 -15.97 -3.47
CA ILE A 133 2.83 -14.72 -3.19
C ILE A 133 4.10 -15.03 -2.40
N ASP A 134 5.23 -14.60 -2.89
CA ASP A 134 6.52 -14.82 -2.22
C ASP A 134 6.85 -13.69 -1.22
N TYR A 135 6.38 -12.47 -1.51
CA TYR A 135 6.65 -11.28 -0.71
C TYR A 135 5.48 -10.30 -0.74
N LEU A 136 5.18 -9.72 0.40
CA LEU A 136 4.16 -8.69 0.58
C LEU A 136 4.78 -7.45 1.25
N ASN A 137 4.82 -6.34 0.53
CA ASN A 137 5.10 -5.05 1.14
C ASN A 137 3.81 -4.49 1.73
N THR A 138 3.74 -4.48 3.04
CA THR A 138 2.53 -4.11 3.78
C THR A 138 2.39 -2.59 3.95
N HIS A 139 1.23 -2.13 4.36
CA HIS A 139 1.05 -0.76 4.81
C HIS A 139 1.86 -0.49 6.07
N GLY A 140 1.78 -1.36 7.07
CA GLY A 140 2.65 -1.43 8.23
C GLY A 140 3.08 -0.08 8.78
N THR A 141 2.13 0.71 9.29
CA THR A 141 2.34 2.12 9.65
C THR A 141 3.04 2.33 10.99
N SER A 142 3.46 1.28 11.67
CA SER A 142 4.02 1.38 13.03
C SER A 142 3.00 1.83 14.08
N THR A 143 1.71 1.68 13.80
CA THR A 143 0.65 2.00 14.75
C THR A 143 0.26 0.79 15.59
N PRO A 144 -0.07 0.96 16.87
CA PRO A 144 -0.43 -0.16 17.75
C PRO A 144 -1.59 -1.01 17.22
N VAL A 145 -2.63 -0.38 16.70
CA VAL A 145 -3.85 -1.05 16.20
C VAL A 145 -3.69 -1.49 14.75
N GLY A 146 -3.20 -0.61 13.87
CA GLY A 146 -3.12 -0.84 12.43
C GLY A 146 -2.30 -2.06 12.06
N ASP A 147 -1.11 -2.17 12.61
CA ASP A 147 -0.19 -3.29 12.31
C ASP A 147 -0.79 -4.65 12.66
N ILE A 148 -1.45 -4.76 13.81
CA ILE A 148 -2.07 -6.03 14.24
C ILE A 148 -3.29 -6.37 13.38
N THR A 149 -4.10 -5.37 13.04
CA THR A 149 -5.28 -5.58 12.19
C THR A 149 -4.87 -6.04 10.78
N GLU A 150 -3.83 -5.44 10.22
CA GLU A 150 -3.30 -5.85 8.92
C GLU A 150 -2.72 -7.27 8.95
N LEU A 151 -1.95 -7.63 9.99
CA LEU A 151 -1.43 -8.99 10.16
C LEU A 151 -2.54 -10.05 10.25
N LYS A 152 -3.64 -9.74 10.96
CA LYS A 152 -4.81 -10.62 11.02
C LYS A 152 -5.45 -10.80 9.65
N ALA A 153 -5.63 -9.71 8.89
CA ALA A 153 -6.18 -9.76 7.55
C ALA A 153 -5.30 -10.56 6.58
N ILE A 154 -3.97 -10.43 6.69
CA ILE A 154 -3.01 -11.24 5.94
C ILE A 154 -3.13 -12.72 6.30
N GLY A 155 -3.18 -13.05 7.58
CA GLY A 155 -3.37 -14.42 8.05
C GLY A 155 -4.68 -15.04 7.57
N GLU A 156 -5.78 -14.28 7.57
CA GLU A 156 -7.06 -14.72 7.04
C GLU A 156 -7.01 -14.97 5.53
N THR A 157 -6.34 -14.09 4.78
CA THR A 157 -6.25 -14.19 3.32
C THR A 157 -5.37 -15.35 2.86
N PHE A 158 -4.23 -15.57 3.50
CA PHE A 158 -3.20 -16.51 3.04
C PHE A 158 -3.15 -17.81 3.83
N GLY A 159 -3.79 -17.90 5.00
CA GLY A 159 -3.82 -19.11 5.83
C GLY A 159 -2.41 -19.58 6.19
N GLU A 160 -2.09 -20.83 5.87
CA GLU A 160 -0.77 -21.41 6.11
C GLU A 160 0.32 -20.92 5.13
N ASN A 161 -0.07 -20.26 4.05
CA ASN A 161 0.82 -19.81 2.98
C ASN A 161 1.13 -18.31 3.09
N VAL A 162 1.28 -17.78 4.30
CA VAL A 162 1.61 -16.37 4.52
C VAL A 162 2.95 -16.05 3.85
N PRO A 163 2.99 -15.03 2.96
CA PRO A 163 4.23 -14.60 2.32
C PRO A 163 5.21 -13.98 3.31
N LYS A 164 6.46 -13.79 2.90
CA LYS A 164 7.39 -12.93 3.64
C LYS A 164 6.87 -11.50 3.61
N ILE A 165 6.87 -10.82 4.76
CA ILE A 165 6.35 -9.47 4.89
C ILE A 165 7.40 -8.49 5.39
N SER A 166 7.32 -7.26 4.92
CA SER A 166 7.97 -6.10 5.54
C SER A 166 7.20 -4.83 5.23
N SER A 167 7.50 -3.76 5.92
CA SER A 167 7.00 -2.42 5.61
C SER A 167 8.17 -1.50 5.31
N THR A 168 7.99 -0.65 4.30
CA THR A 168 8.95 0.41 3.93
C THR A 168 8.52 1.79 4.48
N LYS A 169 7.46 1.81 5.23
CA LYS A 169 6.87 3.04 5.77
C LYS A 169 7.57 3.55 7.04
#